data_66ba0125883333fda1bec0d2fba89e1a
#
_entry.id   66ba0125883333fda1bec0d2fba89e1a
#
_cell.length_a   1.000
_cell.length_b   1.000
_cell.length_c   1.000
_cell.angle_alpha   90.00
_cell.angle_beta   90.00
_cell.angle_gamma   90.00
#
_symmetry.space_group_name_H-M   'P 1'
#
loop_
_entity.id
_entity.type
_entity.pdbx_description
1 polymer ?
#
loop_
_entity_poly.entity_id
_entity_poly.type
_entity_poly.pdbx_seq_one_letter_code
_entity_poly.pdbx_strand_id
1 'polypeptide(L)'
;MAEELLSSAVREERVVRLVLFTRCTDNQEYKFQRSFLEQWVERHFVSPRPVVSLVAQKPLVANLVLEVHSLVEAADEALTIEEQFTSSSVRYLRIATSHYREIIAGGLCADDLNLPVREQSEQAFRKVEEILKTEQMNFGDIVRQWNYLERITDITHGNQCYQDFNDVRTLFYASSAWESGYPAATGIGTQYGGILIDFNAVSGEVDIVPLDNDWQRAAHVYSDEVLISHRADTEKGTPKFERGKSVSDLSLIHISE
;
A
#
# COMPACT_ATOMS: atom_id res chain seq x y z
N MET A 1 -7.45 -9.17 23.62
CA MET A 1 -6.66 -9.79 22.51
C MET A 1 -6.14 -8.73 21.51
N ALA A 2 -6.99 -7.89 20.88
CA ALA A 2 -6.49 -6.82 19.99
C ALA A 2 -5.62 -5.81 20.75
N GLU A 3 -6.07 -5.30 21.88
CA GLU A 3 -5.27 -4.40 22.73
C GLU A 3 -3.95 -5.01 23.23
N GLU A 4 -3.93 -6.28 23.49
CA GLU A 4 -2.76 -7.02 23.97
C GLU A 4 -1.70 -7.15 22.86
N LEU A 5 -2.12 -7.49 21.61
CA LEU A 5 -1.23 -7.52 20.45
C LEU A 5 -0.70 -6.13 20.10
N LEU A 6 -1.59 -5.13 20.06
CA LEU A 6 -1.20 -3.76 19.78
C LEU A 6 -0.25 -3.21 20.87
N SER A 7 -0.49 -3.55 22.13
CA SER A 7 0.42 -3.16 23.23
C SER A 7 1.79 -3.82 23.12
N SER A 8 1.93 -4.97 22.46
CA SER A 8 3.25 -5.54 22.18
C SER A 8 4.01 -4.71 21.14
N ALA A 9 3.33 -4.17 20.13
CA ALA A 9 3.94 -3.34 19.09
C ALA A 9 4.52 -2.02 19.64
N VAL A 10 3.92 -1.45 20.69
CA VAL A 10 4.44 -0.21 21.34
C VAL A 10 5.83 -0.42 21.96
N ARG A 11 6.22 -1.66 22.24
CA ARG A 11 7.52 -1.99 22.82
C ARG A 11 8.63 -2.06 21.76
N GLU A 12 8.25 -2.17 20.49
CA GLU A 12 9.19 -2.15 19.39
C GLU A 12 9.67 -0.71 19.16
N GLU A 13 10.98 -0.52 19.05
CA GLU A 13 11.54 0.77 18.70
C GLU A 13 11.29 1.05 17.22
N ARG A 14 10.93 2.33 16.91
CA ARG A 14 10.80 2.84 15.53
C ARG A 14 9.82 2.06 14.64
N VAL A 15 8.65 1.74 15.18
CA VAL A 15 7.56 1.18 14.37
C VAL A 15 7.10 2.20 13.35
N VAL A 16 7.05 1.80 12.08
CA VAL A 16 6.65 2.70 10.97
C VAL A 16 5.33 2.29 10.32
N ARG A 17 4.93 1.02 10.42
CA ARG A 17 3.65 0.53 9.89
C ARG A 17 3.06 -0.55 10.77
N LEU A 18 1.74 -0.50 10.93
CA LEU A 18 0.92 -1.55 11.53
C LEU A 18 -0.15 -1.99 10.53
N VAL A 19 -0.22 -3.29 10.24
CA VAL A 19 -1.30 -3.86 9.42
C VAL A 19 -2.07 -4.86 10.28
N LEU A 20 -3.35 -4.60 10.52
CA LEU A 20 -4.21 -5.47 11.30
C LEU A 20 -5.15 -6.25 10.38
N PHE A 21 -4.96 -7.55 10.32
CA PHE A 21 -5.87 -8.47 9.64
C PHE A 21 -6.91 -8.98 10.63
N THR A 22 -8.18 -8.78 10.32
CA THR A 22 -9.28 -9.13 11.23
C THR A 22 -10.51 -9.55 10.45
N ARG A 23 -11.45 -10.18 11.16
CA ARG A 23 -12.78 -10.43 10.64
C ARG A 23 -13.64 -9.18 10.83
N CYS A 24 -14.37 -8.80 9.76
CA CYS A 24 -15.50 -7.90 9.84
C CYS A 24 -16.75 -8.62 9.29
N THR A 25 -17.92 -8.21 9.72
CA THR A 25 -19.21 -8.76 9.26
C THR A 25 -19.84 -7.90 8.17
N ASP A 26 -19.46 -6.62 8.10
CA ASP A 26 -19.92 -5.64 7.11
C ASP A 26 -19.00 -4.40 7.09
N ASN A 27 -19.29 -3.46 6.21
CA ASN A 27 -18.54 -2.21 6.08
C ASN A 27 -18.79 -1.21 7.23
N GLN A 28 -19.84 -1.37 8.02
CA GLN A 28 -20.06 -0.55 9.22
C GLN A 28 -19.12 -0.98 10.34
N GLU A 29 -19.01 -2.29 10.56
CA GLU A 29 -18.06 -2.84 11.52
C GLU A 29 -16.62 -2.54 11.10
N TYR A 30 -16.30 -2.64 9.80
CA TYR A 30 -15.00 -2.26 9.28
C TYR A 30 -14.63 -0.81 9.63
N LYS A 31 -15.52 0.16 9.36
CA LYS A 31 -15.31 1.56 9.71
C LYS A 31 -15.11 1.77 11.20
N PHE A 32 -15.88 1.07 12.04
CA PHE A 32 -15.74 1.13 13.49
C PHE A 32 -14.38 0.59 13.96
N GLN A 33 -13.99 -0.60 13.49
CA GLN A 33 -12.70 -1.20 13.86
C GLN A 33 -11.51 -0.36 13.36
N ARG A 34 -11.62 0.21 12.17
CA ARG A 34 -10.60 1.12 11.63
C ARG A 34 -10.45 2.37 12.50
N SER A 35 -11.55 3.04 12.81
CA SER A 35 -11.52 4.22 13.69
C SER A 35 -10.97 3.88 15.09
N PHE A 36 -11.29 2.72 15.63
CA PHE A 36 -10.72 2.24 16.88
C PHE A 36 -9.19 2.08 16.78
N LEU A 37 -8.68 1.47 15.71
CA LEU A 37 -7.24 1.28 15.49
C LEU A 37 -6.51 2.63 15.36
N GLU A 38 -7.05 3.57 14.57
CA GLU A 38 -6.50 4.91 14.40
C GLU A 38 -6.42 5.65 15.75
N GLN A 39 -7.51 5.66 16.51
CA GLN A 39 -7.56 6.28 17.85
C GLN A 39 -6.63 5.59 18.85
N TRP A 40 -6.51 4.25 18.75
CA TRP A 40 -5.60 3.50 19.61
C TRP A 40 -4.14 3.93 19.35
N VAL A 41 -3.73 4.05 18.09
CA VAL A 41 -2.39 4.51 17.71
C VAL A 41 -2.15 5.95 18.20
N GLU A 42 -3.12 6.84 18.04
CA GLU A 42 -3.03 8.23 18.53
C GLU A 42 -2.78 8.33 20.05
N ARG A 43 -3.32 7.40 20.82
CA ARG A 43 -3.17 7.40 22.29
C ARG A 43 -1.87 6.76 22.79
N HIS A 44 -1.33 5.80 22.03
CA HIS A 44 -0.25 4.94 22.54
C HIS A 44 1.10 5.20 21.86
N PHE A 45 1.11 5.85 20.70
CA PHE A 45 2.36 6.25 20.05
C PHE A 45 2.56 7.75 20.15
N VAL A 46 3.80 8.15 20.50
CA VAL A 46 4.25 9.53 20.37
C VAL A 46 4.66 9.75 18.91
N SER A 47 4.48 10.98 18.39
CA SER A 47 4.93 11.30 17.03
C SER A 47 6.47 11.10 16.90
N PRO A 48 6.93 10.49 15.80
CA PRO A 48 6.18 10.04 14.63
C PRO A 48 5.38 8.74 14.87
N ARG A 49 4.08 8.76 14.58
CA ARG A 49 3.20 7.60 14.75
C ARG A 49 3.23 6.71 13.51
N PRO A 50 3.20 5.37 13.65
CA PRO A 50 3.16 4.47 12.51
C PRO A 50 1.95 4.72 11.62
N VAL A 51 2.07 4.50 10.31
CA VAL A 51 0.90 4.38 9.43
C VAL A 51 0.14 3.11 9.76
N VAL A 52 -1.18 3.12 9.59
CA VAL A 52 -2.02 1.98 9.96
C VAL A 52 -2.93 1.55 8.81
N SER A 53 -3.09 0.24 8.66
CA SER A 53 -4.00 -0.37 7.71
C SER A 53 -4.82 -1.45 8.40
N LEU A 54 -6.15 -1.37 8.26
CA LEU A 54 -7.06 -2.42 8.68
C LEU A 54 -7.47 -3.21 7.45
N VAL A 55 -7.21 -4.51 7.46
CA VAL A 55 -7.55 -5.44 6.38
C VAL A 55 -8.66 -6.37 6.85
N ALA A 56 -9.84 -6.23 6.27
CA ALA A 56 -11.00 -7.06 6.59
C ALA A 56 -10.90 -8.44 5.92
N GLN A 57 -9.91 -9.20 6.33
CA GLN A 57 -9.69 -10.58 5.92
C GLN A 57 -9.37 -11.43 7.15
N LYS A 58 -10.28 -12.36 7.46
CA LYS A 58 -10.07 -13.26 8.62
C LYS A 58 -8.82 -14.12 8.40
N PRO A 59 -7.85 -14.11 9.31
CA PRO A 59 -6.71 -15.03 9.26
C PRO A 59 -7.15 -16.49 9.37
N LEU A 60 -6.36 -17.41 8.79
CA LEU A 60 -6.69 -18.85 8.78
C LEU A 60 -6.67 -19.48 10.16
N VAL A 61 -5.69 -19.11 10.99
CA VAL A 61 -5.42 -19.78 12.28
C VAL A 61 -5.70 -18.93 13.52
N ALA A 62 -6.09 -17.67 13.33
CA ALA A 62 -6.36 -16.74 14.43
C ALA A 62 -7.60 -15.89 14.14
N ASN A 63 -8.13 -15.19 15.15
CA ASN A 63 -9.21 -14.23 14.92
C ASN A 63 -8.71 -12.89 14.40
N LEU A 64 -7.44 -12.59 14.70
CA LEU A 64 -6.73 -11.42 14.18
C LEU A 64 -5.22 -11.69 14.14
N VAL A 65 -4.53 -11.00 13.22
CA VAL A 65 -3.07 -10.99 13.09
C VAL A 65 -2.62 -9.54 12.95
N LEU A 66 -1.58 -9.17 13.66
CA LEU A 66 -0.93 -7.88 13.56
C LEU A 66 0.43 -8.08 12.89
N GLU A 67 0.64 -7.39 11.77
CA GLU A 67 1.95 -7.23 11.12
C GLU A 67 2.55 -5.89 11.58
N VAL A 68 3.81 -5.93 12.00
CA VAL A 68 4.53 -4.76 12.51
C VAL A 68 5.79 -4.57 11.67
N HIS A 69 5.92 -3.39 11.07
CA HIS A 69 7.14 -2.98 10.38
C HIS A 69 7.89 -1.99 11.26
N SER A 70 9.13 -2.32 11.57
CA SER A 70 10.03 -1.49 12.38
C SER A 70 11.32 -1.24 11.62
N LEU A 71 11.91 -0.07 11.84
CA LEU A 71 13.22 0.28 11.32
C LEU A 71 14.30 -0.08 12.34
N VAL A 72 15.38 -0.64 11.84
CA VAL A 72 16.60 -0.88 12.61
C VAL A 72 17.64 0.13 12.14
N GLU A 73 18.18 0.92 13.06
CA GLU A 73 19.23 1.89 12.74
C GLU A 73 20.54 1.16 12.43
N ALA A 74 21.13 1.49 11.28
CA ALA A 74 22.52 1.11 11.04
C ALA A 74 23.43 2.01 11.89
N ALA A 75 24.50 1.43 12.47
CA ALA A 75 25.33 2.10 13.48
C ALA A 75 25.99 3.41 13.01
N ASP A 76 26.10 3.64 11.71
CA ASP A 76 26.91 4.68 11.11
C ASP A 76 26.10 5.76 10.38
N GLU A 77 24.75 5.71 10.34
CA GLU A 77 23.95 6.68 9.61
C GLU A 77 22.79 7.25 10.44
N ALA A 78 22.74 8.59 10.49
CA ALA A 78 21.64 9.28 11.17
C ALA A 78 20.36 9.20 10.33
N LEU A 79 19.35 8.53 10.88
CA LEU A 79 18.03 8.38 10.28
C LEU A 79 17.02 9.31 10.98
N THR A 80 16.29 10.09 10.19
CA THR A 80 15.14 10.86 10.69
C THR A 80 13.83 10.25 10.25
N ILE A 81 12.86 10.20 11.16
CA ILE A 81 11.48 9.77 10.85
C ILE A 81 10.56 10.93 11.20
N GLU A 82 9.77 11.39 10.26
CA GLU A 82 8.85 12.51 10.44
C GLU A 82 7.44 12.14 10.01
N GLU A 83 6.48 12.53 10.80
CA GLU A 83 5.07 12.46 10.46
C GLU A 83 4.71 13.68 9.59
N GLN A 84 4.18 13.44 8.41
CA GLN A 84 3.87 14.45 7.41
C GLN A 84 2.38 14.40 7.02
N PHE A 85 1.90 15.50 6.48
CA PHE A 85 0.52 15.65 6.03
C PHE A 85 0.47 16.37 4.69
N THR A 86 -0.38 15.91 3.80
CA THR A 86 -0.70 16.64 2.57
C THR A 86 -1.62 17.84 2.86
N SER A 87 -1.88 18.65 1.84
CA SER A 87 -2.83 19.79 1.94
C SER A 87 -4.25 19.36 2.29
N SER A 88 -4.66 18.15 1.91
CA SER A 88 -5.95 17.54 2.29
C SER A 88 -5.87 16.72 3.58
N SER A 89 -4.80 16.87 4.35
CA SER A 89 -4.59 16.20 5.65
C SER A 89 -4.42 14.67 5.56
N VAL A 90 -3.96 14.15 4.44
CA VAL A 90 -3.57 12.74 4.33
C VAL A 90 -2.23 12.55 5.02
N ARG A 91 -2.20 11.68 6.03
CA ARG A 91 -1.01 11.42 6.85
C ARG A 91 -0.13 10.34 6.23
N TYR A 92 1.19 10.54 6.32
CA TYR A 92 2.21 9.56 5.92
C TYR A 92 3.48 9.76 6.75
N LEU A 93 4.45 8.87 6.62
CA LEU A 93 5.78 9.02 7.19
C LEU A 93 6.80 9.33 6.11
N ARG A 94 7.71 10.26 6.41
CA ARG A 94 8.93 10.51 5.67
C ARG A 94 10.11 10.04 6.50
N ILE A 95 10.90 9.15 5.93
CA ILE A 95 12.17 8.68 6.46
C ILE A 95 13.26 9.32 5.61
N ALA A 96 14.27 9.91 6.22
CA ALA A 96 15.36 10.54 5.50
C ALA A 96 16.70 10.22 6.13
N THR A 97 17.67 9.94 5.27
CA THR A 97 19.10 9.90 5.55
C THR A 97 19.81 11.06 4.84
N SER A 98 21.14 11.09 4.87
CA SER A 98 21.92 12.04 4.07
C SER A 98 21.84 11.79 2.55
N HIS A 99 21.45 10.57 2.12
CA HIS A 99 21.53 10.11 0.73
C HIS A 99 20.16 9.89 0.09
N TYR A 100 19.15 9.48 0.83
CA TYR A 100 17.84 9.18 0.27
C TYR A 100 16.68 9.58 1.19
N ARG A 101 15.49 9.58 0.62
CA ARG A 101 14.22 9.70 1.32
C ARG A 101 13.32 8.52 0.96
N GLU A 102 12.68 7.96 1.98
CA GLU A 102 11.62 6.97 1.80
C GLU A 102 10.29 7.51 2.35
N ILE A 103 9.23 7.31 1.59
CA ILE A 103 7.87 7.61 1.98
C ILE A 103 7.16 6.31 2.31
N ILE A 104 6.57 6.24 3.50
CA ILE A 104 5.71 5.13 3.93
C ILE A 104 4.30 5.65 4.12
N ALA A 105 3.37 5.15 3.34
CA ALA A 105 1.96 5.49 3.45
C ALA A 105 1.10 4.24 3.54
N GLY A 106 0.01 4.32 4.29
CA GLY A 106 -0.91 3.21 4.46
C GLY A 106 -2.32 3.67 4.80
N GLY A 107 -3.28 2.75 4.65
CA GLY A 107 -4.67 3.05 4.93
C GLY A 107 -5.35 3.98 3.92
N LEU A 108 -4.79 4.16 2.72
CA LEU A 108 -5.33 5.06 1.71
C LEU A 108 -6.54 4.45 1.01
N CYS A 109 -7.72 4.98 1.27
CA CYS A 109 -8.98 4.48 0.71
C CYS A 109 -9.93 5.63 0.36
N ALA A 110 -11.04 5.29 -0.29
CA ALA A 110 -12.13 6.23 -0.50
C ALA A 110 -12.81 6.59 0.84
N ASP A 111 -13.41 7.77 0.90
CA ASP A 111 -14.14 8.22 2.08
C ASP A 111 -15.52 7.52 2.19
N ASP A 112 -16.14 7.22 1.05
CA ASP A 112 -17.37 6.43 0.98
C ASP A 112 -17.12 5.06 0.32
N LEU A 113 -17.26 4.00 1.11
CA LEU A 113 -17.09 2.61 0.67
C LEU A 113 -18.29 2.06 -0.15
N ASN A 114 -19.39 2.83 -0.28
CA ASN A 114 -20.52 2.43 -1.11
C ASN A 114 -20.38 2.84 -2.58
N LEU A 115 -19.37 3.64 -2.90
CA LEU A 115 -19.06 4.01 -4.28
C LEU A 115 -18.68 2.78 -5.12
N PRO A 116 -18.90 2.81 -6.44
CA PRO A 116 -18.35 1.80 -7.35
C PRO A 116 -16.83 1.65 -7.19
N VAL A 117 -16.31 0.45 -7.43
CA VAL A 117 -14.88 0.13 -7.30
C VAL A 117 -13.98 1.11 -8.06
N ARG A 118 -14.41 1.52 -9.27
CA ARG A 118 -13.69 2.49 -10.08
C ARG A 118 -13.52 3.83 -9.36
N GLU A 119 -14.60 4.38 -8.80
CA GLU A 119 -14.58 5.67 -8.11
C GLU A 119 -13.78 5.58 -6.80
N GLN A 120 -13.91 4.46 -6.06
CA GLN A 120 -13.09 4.21 -4.88
C GLN A 120 -11.60 4.16 -5.23
N SER A 121 -11.25 3.48 -6.34
CA SER A 121 -9.88 3.39 -6.83
C SER A 121 -9.33 4.76 -7.21
N GLU A 122 -10.11 5.58 -7.91
CA GLU A 122 -9.73 6.95 -8.27
C GLU A 122 -9.44 7.81 -7.03
N GLN A 123 -10.29 7.74 -6.01
CA GLN A 123 -10.06 8.48 -4.76
C GLN A 123 -8.81 8.00 -4.02
N ALA A 124 -8.59 6.69 -3.94
CA ALA A 124 -7.40 6.12 -3.30
C ALA A 124 -6.12 6.53 -4.05
N PHE A 125 -6.08 6.41 -5.39
CA PHE A 125 -4.92 6.82 -6.19
C PHE A 125 -4.68 8.33 -6.18
N ARG A 126 -5.72 9.17 -6.05
CA ARG A 126 -5.54 10.62 -5.86
C ARG A 126 -4.81 10.93 -4.55
N LYS A 127 -5.10 10.21 -3.46
CA LYS A 127 -4.38 10.36 -2.20
C LYS A 127 -2.90 9.92 -2.34
N VAL A 128 -2.63 8.84 -3.08
CA VAL A 128 -1.26 8.43 -3.44
C VAL A 128 -0.55 9.55 -4.21
N GLU A 129 -1.19 10.04 -5.27
CA GLU A 129 -0.64 11.11 -6.12
C GLU A 129 -0.35 12.40 -5.33
N GLU A 130 -1.24 12.78 -4.42
CA GLU A 130 -1.07 13.97 -3.58
C GLU A 130 0.13 13.84 -2.65
N ILE A 131 0.33 12.68 -2.01
CA ILE A 131 1.52 12.42 -1.19
C ILE A 131 2.78 12.54 -2.05
N LEU A 132 2.83 11.84 -3.19
CA LEU A 132 3.97 11.86 -4.08
C LEU A 132 4.32 13.28 -4.55
N LYS A 133 3.31 14.06 -4.97
CA LYS A 133 3.50 15.46 -5.38
C LYS A 133 4.00 16.36 -4.24
N THR A 134 3.51 16.15 -3.02
CA THR A 134 3.97 16.90 -1.83
C THR A 134 5.47 16.68 -1.60
N GLU A 135 5.97 15.48 -1.88
CA GLU A 135 7.37 15.10 -1.74
C GLU A 135 8.21 15.30 -3.03
N GLN A 136 7.63 15.90 -4.07
CA GLN A 136 8.26 16.09 -5.39
C GLN A 136 8.65 14.75 -6.05
N MET A 137 7.88 13.72 -5.78
CA MET A 137 7.97 12.37 -6.35
C MET A 137 6.85 12.12 -7.36
N ASN A 138 6.92 11.01 -8.07
CA ASN A 138 5.90 10.52 -9.00
C ASN A 138 5.68 9.01 -8.82
N PHE A 139 4.74 8.40 -9.57
CA PHE A 139 4.45 6.97 -9.43
C PHE A 139 5.65 6.06 -9.76
N GLY A 140 6.61 6.52 -10.57
CA GLY A 140 7.83 5.78 -10.89
C GLY A 140 8.77 5.58 -9.69
N ASP A 141 8.62 6.41 -8.64
CA ASP A 141 9.41 6.31 -7.41
C ASP A 141 8.83 5.29 -6.41
N ILE A 142 7.64 4.73 -6.68
CA ILE A 142 7.05 3.68 -5.83
C ILE A 142 7.83 2.39 -6.03
N VAL A 143 8.39 1.86 -4.95
CA VAL A 143 9.13 0.59 -4.95
C VAL A 143 8.26 -0.59 -4.54
N ARG A 144 7.31 -0.37 -3.62
CA ARG A 144 6.39 -1.40 -3.15
C ARG A 144 4.97 -0.85 -3.02
N GLN A 145 3.97 -1.66 -3.42
CA GLN A 145 2.55 -1.31 -3.28
C GLN A 145 1.73 -2.54 -2.89
N TRP A 146 0.89 -2.39 -1.86
CA TRP A 146 -0.11 -3.38 -1.48
C TRP A 146 -1.48 -2.83 -1.83
N ASN A 147 -2.27 -3.66 -2.52
CA ASN A 147 -3.62 -3.31 -2.96
C ASN A 147 -4.59 -4.32 -2.35
N TYR A 148 -5.41 -3.87 -1.43
CA TYR A 148 -6.46 -4.67 -0.83
C TYR A 148 -7.79 -4.29 -1.48
N LEU A 149 -8.47 -5.27 -2.04
CA LEU A 149 -9.69 -5.04 -2.84
C LEU A 149 -10.83 -5.89 -2.29
N GLU A 150 -11.88 -5.24 -1.84
CA GLU A 150 -13.12 -5.92 -1.49
C GLU A 150 -13.66 -6.67 -2.71
N ARG A 151 -13.94 -7.98 -2.51
CA ARG A 151 -14.55 -8.83 -3.53
C ARG A 151 -13.82 -8.81 -4.88
N ILE A 152 -12.50 -8.89 -4.84
CA ILE A 152 -11.57 -8.72 -5.98
C ILE A 152 -11.98 -9.49 -7.25
N THR A 153 -12.58 -10.68 -7.11
CA THR A 153 -12.99 -11.55 -8.22
C THR A 153 -14.42 -11.33 -8.68
N ASP A 154 -15.22 -10.56 -7.97
CA ASP A 154 -16.62 -10.35 -8.30
C ASP A 154 -16.78 -9.51 -9.56
N ILE A 155 -17.85 -9.79 -10.29
CA ILE A 155 -18.21 -9.01 -11.48
C ILE A 155 -19.31 -8.01 -11.09
N THR A 156 -19.01 -6.73 -11.24
CA THR A 156 -19.94 -5.64 -11.00
C THR A 156 -20.03 -4.76 -12.25
N HIS A 157 -21.25 -4.40 -12.65
CA HIS A 157 -21.47 -3.54 -13.83
C HIS A 157 -20.77 -4.00 -15.12
N GLY A 158 -20.61 -5.33 -15.29
CA GLY A 158 -19.98 -5.93 -16.46
C GLY A 158 -18.46 -6.03 -16.45
N ASN A 159 -17.80 -5.61 -15.36
CA ASN A 159 -16.36 -5.77 -15.15
C ASN A 159 -16.07 -6.51 -13.87
N GLN A 160 -14.96 -7.23 -13.84
CA GLN A 160 -14.40 -7.73 -12.60
C GLN A 160 -13.87 -6.56 -11.76
N CYS A 161 -14.09 -6.59 -10.44
CA CYS A 161 -13.61 -5.53 -9.53
C CYS A 161 -12.09 -5.28 -9.69
N TYR A 162 -11.31 -6.32 -9.88
CA TYR A 162 -9.87 -6.20 -10.14
C TYR A 162 -9.56 -5.52 -11.49
N GLN A 163 -10.40 -5.73 -12.51
CA GLN A 163 -10.22 -5.02 -13.79
C GLN A 163 -10.51 -3.52 -13.64
N ASP A 164 -11.61 -3.14 -12.97
CA ASP A 164 -11.94 -1.73 -12.72
C ASP A 164 -10.81 -1.01 -11.96
N PHE A 165 -10.24 -1.68 -10.96
CA PHE A 165 -9.06 -1.17 -10.25
C PHE A 165 -7.84 -1.00 -11.17
N ASN A 166 -7.54 -1.99 -12.03
CA ASN A 166 -6.40 -1.93 -12.95
C ASN A 166 -6.57 -0.88 -14.05
N ASP A 167 -7.79 -0.67 -14.52
CA ASP A 167 -8.09 0.40 -15.48
C ASP A 167 -7.75 1.77 -14.89
N VAL A 168 -8.16 2.02 -13.65
CA VAL A 168 -7.83 3.26 -12.93
C VAL A 168 -6.33 3.38 -12.71
N ARG A 169 -5.68 2.33 -12.19
CA ARG A 169 -4.23 2.32 -11.98
C ARG A 169 -3.47 2.67 -13.26
N THR A 170 -3.88 2.11 -14.38
CA THR A 170 -3.24 2.38 -15.68
C THR A 170 -3.31 3.85 -16.05
N LEU A 171 -4.42 4.54 -15.77
CA LEU A 171 -4.56 5.97 -16.03
C LEU A 171 -3.57 6.81 -15.18
N PHE A 172 -3.46 6.52 -13.90
CA PHE A 172 -2.50 7.22 -13.02
C PHE A 172 -1.05 6.93 -13.40
N TYR A 173 -0.76 5.70 -13.80
CA TYR A 173 0.60 5.28 -14.18
C TYR A 173 1.05 5.80 -15.55
N ALA A 174 0.12 6.23 -16.41
CA ALA A 174 0.43 6.70 -17.76
C ALA A 174 1.31 7.97 -17.80
N SER A 175 1.30 8.77 -16.73
CA SER A 175 2.05 10.04 -16.66
C SER A 175 3.47 9.89 -16.10
N SER A 176 3.89 8.70 -15.70
CA SER A 176 5.20 8.48 -15.05
C SER A 176 6.16 7.72 -15.94
N ALA A 177 7.44 8.08 -15.85
CA ALA A 177 8.52 7.26 -16.38
C ALA A 177 8.78 6.06 -15.44
N TRP A 178 9.14 4.92 -16.02
CA TRP A 178 9.35 3.66 -15.29
C TRP A 178 10.80 3.17 -15.50
N GLU A 179 11.75 4.02 -15.19
CA GLU A 179 13.19 3.74 -15.38
C GLU A 179 13.65 2.50 -14.61
N SER A 180 13.13 2.31 -13.40
CA SER A 180 13.42 1.15 -12.56
C SER A 180 12.34 0.04 -12.63
N GLY A 181 11.49 0.03 -13.66
CA GLY A 181 10.35 -0.86 -13.76
C GLY A 181 9.16 -0.45 -12.85
N TYR A 182 8.05 -1.21 -12.93
CA TYR A 182 6.87 -0.97 -12.11
C TYR A 182 7.10 -1.30 -10.63
N PRO A 183 6.25 -0.82 -9.70
CA PRO A 183 6.36 -1.21 -8.30
C PRO A 183 6.26 -2.73 -8.13
N ALA A 184 7.01 -3.28 -7.17
CA ALA A 184 6.68 -4.60 -6.65
C ALA A 184 5.30 -4.51 -5.99
N ALA A 185 4.28 -5.20 -6.55
CA ALA A 185 2.91 -5.02 -6.08
C ALA A 185 2.17 -6.34 -5.88
N THR A 186 1.28 -6.34 -4.88
CA THR A 186 0.34 -7.43 -4.63
C THR A 186 -1.09 -6.94 -4.72
N GLY A 187 -1.99 -7.77 -5.28
CA GLY A 187 -3.43 -7.59 -5.21
C GLY A 187 -4.01 -8.66 -4.28
N ILE A 188 -4.66 -8.25 -3.21
CA ILE A 188 -5.19 -9.12 -2.17
C ILE A 188 -6.70 -8.89 -2.08
N GLY A 189 -7.48 -9.98 -2.21
CA GLY A 189 -8.92 -9.93 -2.02
C GLY A 189 -9.28 -9.82 -0.54
N THR A 190 -10.22 -8.93 -0.21
CA THR A 190 -10.77 -8.76 1.13
C THR A 190 -12.28 -8.97 1.14
N GLN A 191 -12.85 -9.19 2.33
CA GLN A 191 -14.29 -9.37 2.49
C GLN A 191 -15.03 -8.02 2.53
N TYR A 192 -14.42 -7.02 3.15
CA TYR A 192 -14.94 -5.66 3.34
C TYR A 192 -13.82 -4.65 3.27
N GLY A 193 -14.15 -3.36 3.29
CA GLY A 193 -13.20 -2.25 3.37
C GLY A 193 -12.95 -1.53 2.04
N GLY A 194 -13.66 -1.92 0.98
CA GLY A 194 -13.53 -1.29 -0.33
C GLY A 194 -12.14 -1.44 -0.93
N ILE A 195 -11.61 -0.35 -1.47
CA ILE A 195 -10.25 -0.26 -2.01
C ILE A 195 -9.35 0.38 -0.98
N LEU A 196 -8.26 -0.31 -0.62
CA LEU A 196 -7.24 0.18 0.30
C LEU A 196 -5.86 0.04 -0.35
N ILE A 197 -5.05 1.10 -0.32
CA ILE A 197 -3.69 1.12 -0.88
C ILE A 197 -2.70 1.48 0.23
N ASP A 198 -1.63 0.68 0.32
CA ASP A 198 -0.42 1.00 1.06
C ASP A 198 0.74 1.07 0.07
N PHE A 199 1.72 1.95 0.30
CA PHE A 199 2.90 2.00 -0.55
C PHE A 199 4.15 2.50 0.18
N ASN A 200 5.31 2.15 -0.41
CA ASN A 200 6.60 2.76 -0.14
C ASN A 200 7.13 3.36 -1.44
N ALA A 201 7.66 4.59 -1.36
CA ALA A 201 8.34 5.26 -2.47
C ALA A 201 9.70 5.77 -2.00
N VAL A 202 10.70 5.73 -2.88
CA VAL A 202 12.08 6.10 -2.55
C VAL A 202 12.63 7.06 -3.59
N SER A 203 13.38 8.08 -3.14
CA SER A 203 14.11 9.01 -4.02
C SER A 203 15.45 9.38 -3.41
N GLY A 204 16.42 9.69 -4.25
CA GLY A 204 17.78 10.06 -3.86
C GLY A 204 18.84 9.15 -4.47
N GLU A 205 19.96 8.99 -3.81
CA GLU A 205 21.11 8.19 -4.28
C GLU A 205 20.90 6.70 -3.96
N VAL A 206 19.96 6.06 -4.67
CA VAL A 206 19.59 4.65 -4.49
C VAL A 206 19.66 3.89 -5.79
N ASP A 207 20.08 2.65 -5.74
CA ASP A 207 19.99 1.70 -6.85
C ASP A 207 18.73 0.83 -6.68
N ILE A 208 17.85 0.87 -7.68
CA ILE A 208 16.57 0.17 -7.67
C ILE A 208 16.55 -0.81 -8.83
N VAL A 209 16.55 -2.10 -8.53
CA VAL A 209 16.60 -3.17 -9.52
C VAL A 209 15.37 -4.07 -9.40
N PRO A 210 14.59 -4.26 -10.50
CA PRO A 210 13.54 -5.27 -10.52
C PRO A 210 14.11 -6.67 -10.28
N LEU A 211 13.39 -7.47 -9.49
CA LEU A 211 13.73 -8.87 -9.22
C LEU A 211 12.77 -9.79 -9.98
N ASP A 212 13.31 -10.53 -10.94
CA ASP A 212 12.59 -11.56 -11.65
C ASP A 212 12.73 -12.91 -10.97
N ASN A 213 11.79 -13.79 -11.26
CA ASN A 213 11.81 -15.18 -10.80
C ASN A 213 11.75 -16.12 -12.02
N ASP A 214 12.87 -16.79 -12.29
CA ASP A 214 13.00 -17.71 -13.44
C ASP A 214 11.99 -18.88 -13.44
N TRP A 215 11.39 -19.18 -12.29
CA TRP A 215 10.38 -20.22 -12.12
C TRP A 215 8.95 -19.73 -12.38
N GLN A 216 8.75 -18.45 -12.61
CA GLN A 216 7.44 -17.85 -12.83
C GLN A 216 7.42 -17.07 -14.13
N ARG A 217 6.28 -17.06 -14.82
CA ARG A 217 6.09 -16.18 -15.98
C ARG A 217 6.26 -14.72 -15.55
N ALA A 218 6.83 -13.90 -16.42
CA ALA A 218 6.91 -12.46 -16.18
C ALA A 218 5.54 -11.87 -15.84
N ALA A 219 5.51 -10.95 -14.89
CA ALA A 219 4.27 -10.39 -14.37
C ALA A 219 3.36 -9.80 -15.46
N HIS A 220 3.97 -9.17 -16.46
CA HIS A 220 3.27 -8.57 -17.61
C HIS A 220 2.56 -9.59 -18.51
N VAL A 221 3.07 -10.82 -18.59
CA VAL A 221 2.48 -11.90 -19.44
C VAL A 221 1.34 -12.61 -18.72
N TYR A 222 1.42 -12.72 -17.39
CA TYR A 222 0.42 -13.41 -16.58
C TYR A 222 -0.94 -12.71 -16.53
N SER A 223 -0.94 -11.41 -16.70
CA SER A 223 -2.08 -10.54 -16.41
C SER A 223 -3.19 -10.56 -17.43
N ASP A 224 -2.89 -10.77 -18.71
CA ASP A 224 -3.89 -10.72 -19.78
C ASP A 224 -4.87 -11.92 -19.75
N GLU A 225 -4.45 -13.03 -19.18
CA GLU A 225 -5.24 -14.25 -19.07
C GLU A 225 -6.21 -14.24 -17.85
N VAL A 226 -5.90 -13.47 -16.83
CA VAL A 226 -6.61 -13.50 -15.52
C VAL A 226 -7.70 -12.44 -15.40
N LEU A 227 -7.59 -11.35 -16.15
CA LEU A 227 -8.51 -10.22 -16.06
C LEU A 227 -9.70 -10.40 -17.01
N ILE A 228 -10.91 -10.34 -16.44
CA ILE A 228 -12.17 -10.48 -17.19
C ILE A 228 -12.79 -9.09 -17.34
N SER A 229 -12.90 -8.63 -18.59
CA SER A 229 -13.69 -7.46 -18.98
C SER A 229 -14.75 -7.85 -19.99
N HIS A 230 -15.98 -7.45 -19.74
CA HIS A 230 -17.11 -7.57 -20.66
C HIS A 230 -17.47 -6.25 -21.35
N ARG A 231 -16.72 -5.18 -21.07
CA ARG A 231 -16.91 -3.89 -21.73
C ARG A 231 -16.24 -3.89 -23.10
N ALA A 232 -17.06 -3.73 -24.15
CA ALA A 232 -16.58 -3.73 -25.53
C ALA A 232 -15.81 -2.45 -25.94
N ASP A 233 -15.94 -1.36 -25.16
CA ASP A 233 -15.57 -0.01 -25.59
C ASP A 233 -14.35 0.60 -24.84
N THR A 234 -13.71 -0.15 -23.96
CA THR A 234 -12.53 0.34 -23.21
C THR A 234 -11.33 -0.55 -23.44
N GLU A 235 -10.20 0.07 -23.73
CA GLU A 235 -8.92 -0.61 -23.72
C GLU A 235 -8.67 -1.20 -22.33
N LYS A 236 -8.50 -2.51 -22.26
CA LYS A 236 -8.30 -3.26 -21.02
C LYS A 236 -6.97 -2.87 -20.40
N GLY A 237 -7.00 -2.27 -19.22
CA GLY A 237 -5.79 -1.99 -18.45
C GLY A 237 -5.12 -3.29 -18.02
N THR A 238 -3.86 -3.49 -18.41
CA THR A 238 -3.08 -4.64 -17.95
C THR A 238 -2.48 -4.36 -16.56
N PRO A 239 -2.40 -5.36 -15.67
CA PRO A 239 -1.68 -5.18 -14.43
C PRO A 239 -0.22 -4.84 -14.68
N LYS A 240 0.20 -3.73 -14.08
CA LYS A 240 1.55 -3.19 -14.21
C LYS A 240 2.23 -3.32 -12.85
N PHE A 241 3.05 -4.35 -12.69
CA PHE A 241 3.78 -4.62 -11.46
C PHE A 241 5.00 -5.49 -11.72
N GLU A 242 5.98 -5.40 -10.85
CA GLU A 242 7.08 -6.35 -10.71
C GLU A 242 6.79 -7.33 -9.57
N ARG A 243 7.47 -8.48 -9.56
CA ARG A 243 7.35 -9.47 -8.48
C ARG A 243 8.09 -9.04 -7.23
N GLY A 244 9.23 -8.39 -7.41
CA GLY A 244 10.06 -7.84 -6.35
C GLY A 244 10.92 -6.68 -6.86
N LYS A 245 11.45 -5.90 -5.93
CA LYS A 245 12.49 -4.91 -6.19
C LYS A 245 13.54 -4.98 -5.09
N SER A 246 14.81 -4.90 -5.48
CA SER A 246 15.90 -4.58 -4.58
C SER A 246 16.08 -3.07 -4.56
N VAL A 247 16.18 -2.50 -3.38
CA VAL A 247 16.56 -1.11 -3.16
C VAL A 247 17.83 -1.12 -2.33
N SER A 248 18.90 -0.61 -2.85
CA SER A 248 20.16 -0.48 -2.14
C SER A 248 20.70 0.94 -2.27
N ASP A 249 21.11 1.50 -1.16
CA ASP A 249 22.07 2.58 -1.18
C ASP A 249 23.44 2.01 -0.81
N LEU A 250 24.46 2.84 -0.72
CA LEU A 250 25.80 2.40 -0.36
C LEU A 250 25.91 1.90 1.09
N SER A 251 24.85 2.03 1.90
CA SER A 251 24.79 1.67 3.31
C SER A 251 23.67 0.71 3.72
N LEU A 252 22.58 0.52 2.92
CA LEU A 252 21.42 -0.29 3.31
C LEU A 252 20.88 -1.12 2.15
N ILE A 253 20.67 -2.42 2.39
CA ILE A 253 20.01 -3.34 1.45
C ILE A 253 18.61 -3.66 1.98
N HIS A 254 17.56 -3.23 1.28
CA HIS A 254 16.19 -3.65 1.54
C HIS A 254 15.80 -4.76 0.57
N ILE A 255 15.54 -5.95 1.08
CA ILE A 255 14.98 -7.06 0.30
C ILE A 255 13.52 -7.18 0.69
N SER A 256 12.60 -6.91 -0.25
CA SER A 256 11.17 -7.22 -0.08
C SER A 256 10.86 -8.52 -0.80
N GLU A 257 10.58 -9.59 -0.08
CA GLU A 257 10.03 -10.85 -0.61
C GLU A 257 8.54 -10.72 -0.95
#